data_e6e479c62dc0e8aa3b9f85c6cec49454
#
_entry.id   e6e479c62dc0e8aa3b9f85c6cec49454
#
_cell.length_a   1.000
_cell.length_b   1.000
_cell.length_c   1.000
_cell.angle_alpha   90.00
_cell.angle_beta   90.00
_cell.angle_gamma   90.00
#
_symmetry.space_group_name_H-M   'P 1'
#
loop_
_entity.id
_entity.type
_entity.pdbx_description
1 polymer ?
#
loop_
_entity_poly.entity_id
_entity_poly.type
_entity_poly.pdbx_seq_one_letter_code
_entity_poly.pdbx_strand_id
1 'polypeptide(L)'
;MESIAGRVRYGRLAFVVLLVAFGLAFTATKAQAAQTSGAYESCLLDEINSAREAAGSAPVQMASDLVPAVRDYSEWMRNNTFQHMSDSRRQEILPSTWWTWGENIAMWGDPDAGCSSVHNMFMNSSGHRANILNPDFEWAALGAYIDSSGTWVTQLFFSATSYSPESNGRFWDDDDSVFEGAIETLAAAGITDGCNPPDNDRFCPEDYVTRGEMAAFLVRGLGLTGTAGIDFTDDDGSVFESAIEKLAAAGITEGCNPPANTRFCPDQYVTRETMAAFLVRGLGLTQGGGTDFVDDDGSMFESAIEKLAAAGVTQGCNPPTNNRFCPGDRVTREMMAAFLVRGLGL
;
A
#
# COMPACT_ATOMS: atom_id res chain seq x y z
N MET A 1 52.95 -34.10 -77.32
CA MET A 1 52.88 -35.14 -76.31
C MET A 1 52.39 -34.50 -75.04
N GLU A 2 51.27 -34.97 -74.73
CA GLU A 2 50.16 -34.52 -73.90
C GLU A 2 50.45 -33.77 -72.62
N SER A 3 49.79 -32.61 -72.54
CA SER A 3 49.58 -31.82 -71.40
C SER A 3 48.41 -32.30 -70.56
N ILE A 4 48.58 -32.52 -69.27
CA ILE A 4 47.45 -32.82 -68.40
C ILE A 4 47.35 -31.61 -67.37
N ALA A 5 46.35 -30.76 -67.59
CA ALA A 5 46.00 -29.66 -66.70
C ALA A 5 45.09 -30.20 -65.57
N GLY A 6 45.65 -30.20 -64.35
CA GLY A 6 44.93 -30.45 -63.12
C GLY A 6 44.20 -29.18 -62.59
N ARG A 7 42.87 -29.17 -62.56
CA ARG A 7 42.05 -28.12 -61.97
C ARG A 7 42.00 -28.33 -60.47
N VAL A 8 42.56 -27.40 -59.69
CA VAL A 8 42.36 -27.29 -58.23
C VAL A 8 41.02 -26.60 -57.96
N ARG A 9 40.09 -27.32 -57.33
CA ARG A 9 38.83 -26.77 -56.84
C ARG A 9 39.09 -26.14 -55.45
N TYR A 10 38.92 -24.84 -55.35
CA TYR A 10 38.85 -24.15 -54.04
C TYR A 10 37.50 -24.41 -53.40
N GLY A 11 37.52 -25.21 -52.32
CA GLY A 11 36.38 -25.33 -51.43
C GLY A 11 36.22 -24.07 -50.61
N ARG A 12 35.04 -23.47 -50.70
CA ARG A 12 34.66 -22.38 -49.80
C ARG A 12 34.37 -22.94 -48.43
N LEU A 13 35.25 -22.67 -47.45
CA LEU A 13 34.92 -22.84 -46.04
C LEU A 13 33.94 -21.75 -45.63
N ALA A 14 32.69 -22.11 -45.34
CA ALA A 14 31.76 -21.23 -44.68
C ALA A 14 32.10 -21.21 -43.17
N PHE A 15 32.61 -20.10 -42.68
CA PHE A 15 32.71 -19.85 -41.27
C PHE A 15 31.31 -19.55 -40.75
N VAL A 16 30.74 -20.51 -40.01
CA VAL A 16 29.52 -20.28 -39.21
C VAL A 16 30.01 -19.59 -37.90
N VAL A 17 29.81 -18.29 -37.84
CA VAL A 17 29.99 -17.52 -36.60
C VAL A 17 28.77 -17.78 -35.72
N LEU A 18 28.94 -18.64 -34.72
CA LEU A 18 27.95 -18.86 -33.66
C LEU A 18 27.97 -17.66 -32.72
N LEU A 19 27.08 -16.69 -32.90
CA LEU A 19 26.82 -15.63 -31.96
C LEU A 19 26.07 -16.23 -30.75
N VAL A 20 26.82 -16.63 -29.73
CA VAL A 20 26.24 -16.91 -28.42
C VAL A 20 25.84 -15.57 -27.80
N ALA A 21 24.57 -15.19 -27.96
CA ALA A 21 23.98 -14.10 -27.21
C ALA A 21 23.87 -14.53 -25.74
N PHE A 22 24.83 -14.11 -24.90
CA PHE A 22 24.66 -14.12 -23.46
C PHE A 22 23.57 -13.09 -23.13
N GLY A 23 22.34 -13.56 -23.05
CA GLY A 23 21.25 -12.82 -22.43
C GLY A 23 21.52 -12.69 -20.95
N LEU A 24 22.17 -11.59 -20.54
CA LEU A 24 22.10 -11.14 -19.15
C LEU A 24 20.63 -10.79 -18.87
N ALA A 25 19.90 -11.74 -18.33
CA ALA A 25 18.64 -11.45 -17.67
C ALA A 25 18.97 -10.57 -16.46
N PHE A 26 18.93 -9.24 -16.65
CA PHE A 26 18.76 -8.33 -15.53
C PHE A 26 17.39 -8.65 -14.91
N THR A 27 17.39 -9.51 -13.90
CA THR A 27 16.30 -9.50 -12.93
C THR A 27 16.40 -8.14 -12.25
N ALA A 28 15.57 -7.19 -12.70
CA ALA A 28 15.31 -6.01 -11.93
C ALA A 28 14.70 -6.52 -10.60
N THR A 29 15.51 -6.64 -9.57
CA THR A 29 15.04 -6.67 -8.19
C THR A 29 14.30 -5.35 -8.05
N LYS A 30 12.96 -5.41 -7.97
CA LYS A 30 12.16 -4.29 -7.48
C LYS A 30 12.82 -3.89 -6.16
N ALA A 31 13.39 -2.69 -6.11
CA ALA A 31 13.67 -2.06 -4.84
C ALA A 31 12.28 -1.96 -4.16
N GLN A 32 12.04 -2.82 -3.18
CA GLN A 32 10.86 -2.74 -2.34
C GLN A 32 11.04 -1.45 -1.57
N ALA A 33 10.11 -0.52 -1.70
CA ALA A 33 10.10 0.66 -0.86
C ALA A 33 10.18 0.20 0.61
N ALA A 34 10.98 0.90 1.42
CA ALA A 34 11.04 0.61 2.84
C ALA A 34 9.60 0.62 3.37
N GLN A 35 9.18 -0.49 3.96
CA GLN A 35 7.84 -0.65 4.48
C GLN A 35 7.75 0.15 5.78
N THR A 36 6.69 0.94 5.98
CA THR A 36 6.45 1.60 7.28
C THR A 36 6.17 0.57 8.37
N SER A 37 6.32 0.97 9.63
CA SER A 37 6.00 0.09 10.77
C SER A 37 4.57 -0.42 10.71
N GLY A 38 3.58 0.45 10.45
CA GLY A 38 2.16 0.08 10.37
C GLY A 38 1.87 -0.95 9.27
N ALA A 39 2.37 -0.74 8.04
CA ALA A 39 2.21 -1.70 6.95
C ALA A 39 2.91 -3.04 7.24
N TYR A 40 4.04 -3.00 7.97
CA TYR A 40 4.75 -4.20 8.37
C TYR A 40 3.96 -5.01 9.41
N GLU A 41 3.40 -4.35 10.40
CA GLU A 41 2.58 -4.92 11.47
C GLU A 41 1.29 -5.51 10.91
N SER A 42 0.64 -4.82 9.97
CA SER A 42 -0.51 -5.31 9.20
C SER A 42 -0.19 -6.62 8.50
N CYS A 43 0.90 -6.64 7.75
CA CYS A 43 1.36 -7.83 7.06
C CYS A 43 1.68 -8.98 8.04
N LEU A 44 2.28 -8.69 9.21
CA LEU A 44 2.52 -9.70 10.24
C LEU A 44 1.23 -10.30 10.78
N LEU A 45 0.18 -9.49 10.99
CA LEU A 45 -1.12 -9.98 11.44
C LEU A 45 -1.74 -10.94 10.42
N ASP A 46 -1.69 -10.58 9.14
CA ASP A 46 -2.20 -11.42 8.04
C ASP A 46 -1.48 -12.77 7.98
N GLU A 47 -0.13 -12.76 8.08
CA GLU A 47 0.68 -13.99 8.10
C GLU A 47 0.39 -14.86 9.34
N ILE A 48 0.24 -14.24 10.52
CA ILE A 48 -0.12 -14.91 11.77
C ILE A 48 -1.49 -15.58 11.60
N ASN A 49 -2.48 -14.85 11.14
CA ASN A 49 -3.84 -15.35 11.01
C ASN A 49 -3.97 -16.43 9.92
N SER A 50 -3.24 -16.31 8.82
CA SER A 50 -3.13 -17.37 7.81
C SER A 50 -2.54 -18.66 8.38
N ALA A 51 -1.49 -18.56 9.20
CA ALA A 51 -0.87 -19.72 9.84
C ALA A 51 -1.80 -20.35 10.89
N ARG A 52 -2.53 -19.54 11.66
CA ARG A 52 -3.51 -19.98 12.65
C ARG A 52 -4.69 -20.70 12.00
N GLU A 53 -5.25 -20.16 10.93
CA GLU A 53 -6.32 -20.79 10.14
C GLU A 53 -5.88 -22.15 9.60
N ALA A 54 -4.67 -22.22 9.01
CA ALA A 54 -4.10 -23.47 8.52
C ALA A 54 -3.88 -24.52 9.62
N ALA A 55 -3.71 -24.10 10.88
CA ALA A 55 -3.57 -24.96 12.05
C ALA A 55 -4.91 -25.26 12.76
N GLY A 56 -6.01 -24.62 12.34
CA GLY A 56 -7.34 -24.78 12.96
C GLY A 56 -7.52 -23.96 14.23
N SER A 57 -6.68 -22.94 14.49
CA SER A 57 -6.85 -21.97 15.56
C SER A 57 -7.66 -20.76 15.07
N ALA A 58 -8.47 -20.15 15.95
CA ALA A 58 -9.17 -18.91 15.63
C ALA A 58 -8.17 -17.78 15.33
N PRO A 59 -8.49 -16.82 14.44
CA PRO A 59 -7.65 -15.65 14.22
C PRO A 59 -7.53 -14.82 15.51
N VAL A 60 -6.40 -14.12 15.69
CA VAL A 60 -6.25 -13.09 16.71
C VAL A 60 -6.63 -11.74 16.12
N GLN A 61 -7.17 -10.87 16.97
CA GLN A 61 -7.47 -9.47 16.62
C GLN A 61 -6.31 -8.57 17.01
N MET A 62 -6.14 -7.44 16.30
CA MET A 62 -5.13 -6.45 16.68
C MET A 62 -5.56 -5.69 17.93
N ALA A 63 -4.70 -5.66 18.94
CA ALA A 63 -4.84 -4.78 20.10
C ALA A 63 -4.22 -3.42 19.76
N SER A 64 -4.95 -2.61 18.99
CA SER A 64 -4.46 -1.39 18.33
C SER A 64 -3.92 -0.35 19.32
N ASP A 65 -4.59 -0.15 20.45
CA ASP A 65 -4.18 0.76 21.51
C ASP A 65 -2.87 0.35 22.21
N LEU A 66 -2.43 -0.89 22.06
CA LEU A 66 -1.17 -1.40 22.60
C LEU A 66 -0.03 -1.37 21.59
N VAL A 67 -0.32 -1.20 20.30
CA VAL A 67 0.68 -1.18 19.22
C VAL A 67 1.78 -0.14 19.45
N PRO A 68 1.48 1.13 19.80
CA PRO A 68 2.52 2.12 20.06
C PRO A 68 3.51 1.67 21.14
N ALA A 69 3.01 1.13 22.26
CA ALA A 69 3.86 0.68 23.36
C ALA A 69 4.74 -0.53 23.01
N VAL A 70 4.24 -1.42 22.14
CA VAL A 70 4.98 -2.59 21.65
C VAL A 70 6.00 -2.18 20.58
N ARG A 71 5.69 -1.18 19.75
CA ARG A 71 6.60 -0.55 18.79
C ARG A 71 7.75 0.17 19.50
N ASP A 72 7.44 0.97 20.53
CA ASP A 72 8.45 1.59 21.41
C ASP A 72 9.39 0.56 22.03
N TYR A 73 8.88 -0.63 22.35
CA TYR A 73 9.73 -1.71 22.85
C TYR A 73 10.66 -2.27 21.78
N SER A 74 10.20 -2.39 20.55
CA SER A 74 11.04 -2.79 19.41
C SER A 74 12.16 -1.76 19.15
N GLU A 75 11.85 -0.46 19.23
CA GLU A 75 12.84 0.62 19.18
C GLU A 75 13.81 0.55 20.37
N TRP A 76 13.30 0.30 21.58
CA TRP A 76 14.14 0.14 22.74
C TRP A 76 15.15 -1.00 22.57
N MET A 77 14.73 -2.16 22.04
CA MET A 77 15.64 -3.28 21.74
C MET A 77 16.73 -2.89 20.75
N ARG A 78 16.40 -2.09 19.74
CA ARG A 78 17.36 -1.54 18.78
C ARG A 78 18.42 -0.68 19.47
N ASN A 79 18.00 0.15 20.42
CA ASN A 79 18.86 1.14 21.06
C ASN A 79 19.60 0.62 22.29
N ASN A 80 19.21 -0.53 22.83
CA ASN A 80 19.76 -1.09 24.08
C ASN A 80 20.20 -2.53 23.92
N THR A 81 19.34 -3.48 24.28
CA THR A 81 19.67 -4.90 24.34
C THR A 81 18.52 -5.73 23.76
N PHE A 82 18.85 -6.64 22.86
CA PHE A 82 17.88 -7.61 22.34
C PHE A 82 17.53 -8.63 23.42
N GLN A 83 16.36 -8.47 24.02
CA GLN A 83 15.84 -9.32 25.10
C GLN A 83 14.31 -9.24 25.19
N HIS A 84 13.69 -10.21 25.83
CA HIS A 84 12.26 -10.16 26.17
C HIS A 84 11.92 -9.06 27.15
N MET A 85 10.68 -8.57 27.11
CA MET A 85 10.17 -7.59 28.07
C MET A 85 10.32 -8.11 29.50
N SER A 86 10.68 -7.20 30.42
CA SER A 86 10.58 -7.50 31.84
C SER A 86 9.11 -7.66 32.27
N ASP A 87 8.89 -8.38 33.36
CA ASP A 87 7.54 -8.54 33.92
C ASP A 87 6.86 -7.19 34.19
N SER A 88 7.63 -6.22 34.71
CA SER A 88 7.10 -4.87 34.97
C SER A 88 6.67 -4.17 33.68
N ARG A 89 7.50 -4.19 32.63
CA ARG A 89 7.16 -3.54 31.34
C ARG A 89 5.94 -4.16 30.70
N ARG A 90 5.84 -5.49 30.71
CA ARG A 90 4.68 -6.21 30.18
C ARG A 90 3.40 -5.90 30.94
N GLN A 91 3.46 -5.80 32.29
CA GLN A 91 2.33 -5.46 33.13
C GLN A 91 1.86 -4.01 32.92
N GLU A 92 2.74 -3.10 32.49
CA GLU A 92 2.39 -1.74 32.10
C GLU A 92 1.62 -1.70 30.78
N ILE A 93 1.89 -2.64 29.86
CA ILE A 93 1.30 -2.68 28.52
C ILE A 93 -0.02 -3.47 28.53
N LEU A 94 -0.02 -4.69 29.11
CA LEU A 94 -1.19 -5.56 29.07
C LEU A 94 -2.36 -5.01 29.89
N PRO A 95 -3.62 -5.17 29.41
CA PRO A 95 -4.80 -4.79 30.19
C PRO A 95 -4.83 -5.52 31.54
N SER A 96 -5.25 -4.87 32.59
CA SER A 96 -5.24 -5.45 33.96
C SER A 96 -6.07 -6.74 34.12
N THR A 97 -6.90 -7.06 33.14
CA THR A 97 -7.78 -8.23 33.10
C THR A 97 -7.21 -9.40 32.30
N TRP A 98 -5.94 -9.31 31.85
CA TRP A 98 -5.29 -10.40 31.15
C TRP A 98 -5.20 -11.67 32.03
N TRP A 99 -5.30 -12.84 31.40
CA TRP A 99 -5.16 -14.13 32.10
C TRP A 99 -4.13 -15.07 31.45
N THR A 100 -3.78 -14.85 30.20
CA THR A 100 -2.71 -15.57 29.48
C THR A 100 -2.00 -14.63 28.53
N TRP A 101 -0.74 -14.90 28.27
CA TRP A 101 0.09 -14.10 27.37
C TRP A 101 1.25 -14.92 26.78
N GLY A 102 1.81 -14.44 25.66
CA GLY A 102 3.02 -14.95 25.05
C GLY A 102 3.73 -13.83 24.30
N GLU A 103 5.04 -13.89 24.21
CA GLU A 103 5.84 -12.89 23.52
C GLU A 103 6.82 -13.58 22.56
N ASN A 104 6.90 -13.05 21.35
CA ASN A 104 7.94 -13.35 20.39
C ASN A 104 8.72 -12.07 20.09
N ILE A 105 10.04 -12.16 20.00
CA ILE A 105 10.89 -11.05 19.57
C ILE A 105 11.81 -11.52 18.46
N ALA A 106 12.08 -10.63 17.50
CA ALA A 106 13.00 -10.86 16.40
C ALA A 106 13.89 -9.64 16.15
N MET A 107 15.08 -9.92 15.64
CA MET A 107 15.96 -8.94 15.06
C MET A 107 16.46 -9.50 13.72
N TRP A 108 16.32 -8.71 12.68
CA TRP A 108 16.78 -9.06 11.34
C TRP A 108 17.66 -7.95 10.79
N GLY A 109 18.86 -8.29 10.33
CA GLY A 109 19.87 -7.31 9.90
C GLY A 109 19.64 -6.72 8.50
N ASP A 110 18.54 -7.05 7.83
CA ASP A 110 18.17 -6.54 6.53
C ASP A 110 16.91 -5.67 6.68
N PRO A 111 17.01 -4.35 6.51
CA PRO A 111 15.85 -3.45 6.61
C PRO A 111 14.84 -3.66 5.49
N ASP A 112 15.25 -4.26 4.37
CA ASP A 112 14.38 -4.54 3.22
C ASP A 112 13.72 -5.92 3.32
N ALA A 113 13.96 -6.67 4.41
CA ALA A 113 13.33 -7.96 4.63
C ALA A 113 11.83 -7.77 4.89
N GLY A 114 11.00 -8.25 3.98
CA GLY A 114 9.56 -8.24 4.14
C GLY A 114 9.08 -9.00 5.39
N CYS A 115 7.91 -8.66 5.90
CA CYS A 115 7.30 -9.28 7.09
C CYS A 115 7.21 -10.80 7.01
N SER A 116 6.95 -11.36 5.82
CA SER A 116 6.90 -12.81 5.58
C SER A 116 8.22 -13.51 5.92
N SER A 117 9.37 -12.84 5.74
CA SER A 117 10.68 -13.40 6.08
C SER A 117 10.82 -13.56 7.59
N VAL A 118 10.42 -12.56 8.35
CA VAL A 118 10.44 -12.59 9.83
C VAL A 118 9.38 -13.55 10.36
N HIS A 119 8.17 -13.57 9.77
CA HIS A 119 7.15 -14.54 10.13
C HIS A 119 7.65 -15.99 9.94
N ASN A 120 8.26 -16.30 8.80
CA ASN A 120 8.81 -17.62 8.53
C ASN A 120 9.92 -18.00 9.52
N MET A 121 10.74 -17.04 9.95
CA MET A 121 11.74 -17.26 11.00
C MET A 121 11.07 -17.66 12.33
N PHE A 122 10.03 -16.97 12.74
CA PHE A 122 9.25 -17.32 13.92
C PHE A 122 8.62 -18.72 13.78
N MET A 123 8.02 -19.04 12.65
CA MET A 123 7.39 -20.34 12.38
C MET A 123 8.39 -21.50 12.35
N ASN A 124 9.65 -21.24 12.03
CA ASN A 124 10.73 -22.26 12.08
C ASN A 124 11.27 -22.50 13.49
N SER A 125 10.95 -21.65 14.46
CA SER A 125 11.29 -21.83 15.88
C SER A 125 10.12 -22.45 16.63
N SER A 126 10.34 -23.59 17.30
CA SER A 126 9.26 -24.30 17.99
C SER A 126 8.58 -23.47 19.09
N GLY A 127 9.34 -22.65 19.81
CA GLY A 127 8.82 -21.79 20.87
C GLY A 127 7.97 -20.62 20.30
N HIS A 128 8.51 -19.90 19.31
CA HIS A 128 7.81 -18.80 18.68
C HIS A 128 6.54 -19.29 17.95
N ARG A 129 6.64 -20.41 17.21
CA ARG A 129 5.49 -21.03 16.56
C ARG A 129 4.42 -21.44 17.55
N ALA A 130 4.79 -21.94 18.74
CA ALA A 130 3.83 -22.32 19.77
C ALA A 130 3.03 -21.10 20.25
N ASN A 131 3.63 -19.92 20.37
CA ASN A 131 2.91 -18.69 20.68
C ASN A 131 1.98 -18.28 19.53
N ILE A 132 2.45 -18.29 18.28
CA ILE A 132 1.63 -17.91 17.12
C ILE A 132 0.38 -18.80 17.00
N LEU A 133 0.55 -20.11 17.20
CA LEU A 133 -0.55 -21.09 17.00
C LEU A 133 -1.35 -21.38 18.26
N ASN A 134 -1.04 -20.75 19.39
CA ASN A 134 -1.74 -21.01 20.66
C ASN A 134 -3.23 -20.63 20.54
N PRO A 135 -4.15 -21.59 20.67
CA PRO A 135 -5.60 -21.32 20.52
C PRO A 135 -6.19 -20.48 21.65
N ASP A 136 -5.46 -20.34 22.77
CA ASP A 136 -5.90 -19.56 23.92
C ASP A 136 -5.72 -18.04 23.74
N PHE A 137 -5.02 -17.61 22.68
CA PHE A 137 -4.85 -16.19 22.41
C PHE A 137 -5.95 -15.63 21.52
N GLU A 138 -6.51 -14.49 21.94
CA GLU A 138 -7.57 -13.76 21.25
C GLU A 138 -7.04 -12.45 20.62
N TRP A 139 -5.97 -11.88 21.20
CA TRP A 139 -5.41 -10.58 20.83
C TRP A 139 -3.93 -10.68 20.54
N ALA A 140 -3.46 -9.82 19.64
CA ALA A 140 -2.05 -9.58 19.37
C ALA A 140 -1.76 -8.07 19.28
N ALA A 141 -0.77 -7.60 20.03
CA ALA A 141 -0.15 -6.30 19.78
C ALA A 141 1.18 -6.56 19.05
N LEU A 142 1.32 -6.00 17.86
CA LEU A 142 2.47 -6.19 17.00
C LEU A 142 3.22 -4.86 16.90
N GLY A 143 4.53 -4.86 17.09
CA GLY A 143 5.35 -3.67 16.98
C GLY A 143 6.60 -3.94 16.16
N ALA A 144 6.82 -3.15 15.11
CA ALA A 144 8.00 -3.19 14.28
C ALA A 144 8.74 -1.85 14.31
N TYR A 145 10.05 -1.89 14.49
CA TYR A 145 10.94 -0.76 14.31
C TYR A 145 11.93 -1.07 13.20
N ILE A 146 11.97 -0.23 12.19
CA ILE A 146 12.75 -0.44 10.97
C ILE A 146 13.65 0.77 10.73
N ASP A 147 14.96 0.53 10.63
CA ASP A 147 15.92 1.57 10.22
C ASP A 147 16.99 0.99 9.29
N SER A 148 17.94 1.80 8.86
CA SER A 148 19.03 1.38 7.96
C SER A 148 19.91 0.23 8.51
N SER A 149 19.78 -0.13 9.78
CA SER A 149 20.54 -1.19 10.43
C SER A 149 19.79 -2.52 10.48
N GLY A 150 18.48 -2.52 10.24
CA GLY A 150 17.64 -3.71 10.26
C GLY A 150 16.23 -3.47 10.76
N THR A 151 15.58 -4.57 11.10
CA THR A 151 14.20 -4.64 11.58
C THR A 151 14.17 -5.33 12.93
N TRP A 152 13.49 -4.71 13.91
CA TRP A 152 13.20 -5.28 15.23
C TRP A 152 11.70 -5.46 15.36
N VAL A 153 11.30 -6.63 15.81
CA VAL A 153 9.87 -7.00 15.89
C VAL A 153 9.55 -7.54 17.25
N THR A 154 8.43 -7.11 17.81
CA THR A 154 7.82 -7.68 19.00
C THR A 154 6.38 -8.11 18.65
N GLN A 155 6.03 -9.34 19.04
CA GLN A 155 4.67 -9.86 18.97
C GLN A 155 4.25 -10.16 20.42
N LEU A 156 3.29 -9.45 20.95
CA LEU A 156 2.72 -9.68 22.28
C LEU A 156 1.31 -10.24 22.12
N PHE A 157 1.14 -11.53 22.39
CA PHE A 157 -0.14 -12.23 22.35
C PHE A 157 -0.76 -12.27 23.73
N PHE A 158 -2.09 -12.17 23.84
CA PHE A 158 -2.76 -12.30 25.10
C PHE A 158 -4.25 -12.62 24.96
N SER A 159 -4.87 -12.98 26.08
CA SER A 159 -6.33 -12.96 26.26
C SER A 159 -6.68 -12.33 27.61
N ALA A 160 -7.82 -11.69 27.65
CA ALA A 160 -8.30 -10.97 28.81
C ALA A 160 -9.80 -11.21 29.03
N THR A 161 -10.25 -11.18 30.27
CA THR A 161 -11.67 -11.39 30.59
C THR A 161 -12.59 -10.24 30.19
N SER A 162 -12.01 -9.04 30.07
CA SER A 162 -12.69 -7.87 29.50
C SER A 162 -11.61 -6.96 28.89
N TYR A 163 -11.58 -6.90 27.58
CA TYR A 163 -10.70 -6.01 26.83
C TYR A 163 -11.39 -5.63 25.53
N SER A 164 -11.33 -4.36 25.24
CA SER A 164 -11.72 -3.80 23.95
C SER A 164 -10.69 -2.74 23.65
N PRO A 165 -10.00 -2.79 22.50
CA PRO A 165 -9.04 -1.76 22.13
C PRO A 165 -9.67 -0.37 22.23
N GLU A 166 -8.94 0.58 22.81
CA GLU A 166 -9.28 1.99 22.67
C GLU A 166 -8.78 2.40 21.27
N SER A 167 -9.69 2.81 20.40
CA SER A 167 -9.28 3.28 19.08
C SER A 167 -8.65 4.67 19.21
N ASN A 168 -7.40 4.83 18.85
CA ASN A 168 -6.77 6.13 18.63
C ASN A 168 -7.25 6.80 17.34
N GLY A 169 -8.13 6.17 16.61
CA GLY A 169 -8.74 6.52 15.35
C GLY A 169 -9.63 5.38 14.91
N ARG A 170 -10.16 5.45 13.69
CA ARG A 170 -10.93 4.35 13.08
C ARG A 170 -10.03 3.20 12.62
N PHE A 171 -8.82 3.53 12.17
CA PHE A 171 -7.88 2.57 11.60
C PHE A 171 -6.61 2.53 12.43
N TRP A 172 -6.12 1.35 12.72
CA TRP A 172 -4.93 1.20 13.55
C TRP A 172 -3.61 1.20 12.75
N ASP A 173 -3.68 1.12 11.43
CA ASP A 173 -2.50 1.05 10.55
C ASP A 173 -2.11 2.40 9.94
N ASP A 174 -2.78 3.49 10.31
CA ASP A 174 -2.52 4.85 9.83
C ASP A 174 -1.83 5.77 10.86
N ASP A 175 -1.60 5.29 12.10
CA ASP A 175 -0.99 6.05 13.21
C ASP A 175 0.36 6.70 12.85
N ASP A 176 1.15 6.11 11.95
CA ASP A 176 2.43 6.65 11.48
C ASP A 176 2.32 7.48 10.20
N SER A 177 1.14 7.56 9.60
CA SER A 177 0.94 8.32 8.38
C SER A 177 0.93 9.82 8.66
N VAL A 178 1.72 10.57 7.89
CA VAL A 178 1.64 12.04 7.92
C VAL A 178 0.28 12.56 7.44
N PHE A 179 -0.58 11.69 6.95
CA PHE A 179 -1.93 11.95 6.47
C PHE A 179 -3.03 11.36 7.37
N GLU A 180 -2.69 10.84 8.57
CA GLU A 180 -3.63 10.29 9.55
C GLU A 180 -4.87 11.18 9.71
N GLY A 181 -4.67 12.48 9.98
CA GLY A 181 -5.78 13.42 10.12
C GLY A 181 -6.69 13.53 8.89
N ALA A 182 -6.15 13.33 7.68
CA ALA A 182 -6.95 13.30 6.46
C ALA A 182 -7.69 11.97 6.30
N ILE A 183 -7.09 10.87 6.69
CA ILE A 183 -7.68 9.53 6.67
C ILE A 183 -8.88 9.50 7.63
N GLU A 184 -8.70 9.95 8.86
CA GLU A 184 -9.74 10.03 9.87
C GLU A 184 -10.90 10.97 9.45
N THR A 185 -10.56 12.08 8.78
CA THR A 185 -11.57 13.00 8.23
C THR A 185 -12.43 12.31 7.16
N LEU A 186 -11.82 11.51 6.27
CA LEU A 186 -12.57 10.73 5.27
C LEU A 186 -13.45 9.66 5.90
N ALA A 187 -12.94 9.00 6.95
CA ALA A 187 -13.70 8.00 7.70
C ALA A 187 -14.92 8.62 8.39
N ALA A 188 -14.74 9.75 9.07
CA ALA A 188 -15.80 10.50 9.71
C ALA A 188 -16.86 11.00 8.71
N ALA A 189 -16.44 11.36 7.49
CA ALA A 189 -17.33 11.76 6.40
C ALA A 189 -18.03 10.57 5.69
N GLY A 190 -17.72 9.32 6.06
CA GLY A 190 -18.28 8.11 5.41
C GLY A 190 -17.79 7.89 3.98
N ILE A 191 -16.64 8.49 3.62
CA ILE A 191 -16.06 8.37 2.28
C ILE A 191 -15.23 7.09 2.15
N THR A 192 -14.66 6.63 3.25
CA THR A 192 -13.94 5.35 3.33
C THR A 192 -14.50 4.46 4.43
N ASP A 193 -14.51 3.15 4.17
CA ASP A 193 -14.83 2.13 5.16
C ASP A 193 -13.59 1.31 5.58
N GLY A 194 -12.42 1.63 5.03
CA GLY A 194 -11.20 0.84 5.23
C GLY A 194 -10.82 0.01 4.00
N CYS A 195 -9.91 -0.96 4.21
CA CYS A 195 -9.37 -1.81 3.14
C CYS A 195 -9.56 -3.31 3.39
N ASN A 196 -10.00 -3.74 4.57
CA ASN A 196 -10.07 -5.13 5.00
C ASN A 196 -11.48 -5.56 5.46
N PRO A 197 -12.50 -5.61 4.57
CA PRO A 197 -13.81 -6.09 4.95
C PRO A 197 -13.76 -7.58 5.37
N PRO A 198 -14.58 -8.03 6.37
CA PRO A 198 -15.65 -7.27 7.01
C PRO A 198 -15.21 -6.41 8.20
N ASP A 199 -13.98 -6.54 8.70
CA ASP A 199 -13.53 -5.90 9.95
C ASP A 199 -13.44 -4.38 9.79
N ASN A 200 -12.90 -3.91 8.66
CA ASN A 200 -12.79 -2.49 8.32
C ASN A 200 -12.07 -1.65 9.39
N ASP A 201 -11.05 -2.23 10.01
CA ASP A 201 -10.22 -1.63 11.04
C ASP A 201 -8.84 -1.18 10.51
N ARG A 202 -8.60 -1.33 9.20
CA ARG A 202 -7.38 -0.90 8.49
C ARG A 202 -7.72 0.05 7.35
N PHE A 203 -6.85 1.03 7.12
CA PHE A 203 -6.92 1.94 5.98
C PHE A 203 -6.00 1.53 4.82
N CYS A 204 -4.91 0.80 5.10
CA CYS A 204 -3.86 0.44 4.15
C CYS A 204 -3.23 1.68 3.47
N PRO A 205 -2.60 2.60 4.23
CA PRO A 205 -2.19 3.92 3.74
C PRO A 205 -1.29 3.88 2.52
N GLU A 206 -0.36 2.91 2.46
CA GLU A 206 0.65 2.80 1.41
C GLU A 206 0.20 2.05 0.16
N ASP A 207 -0.95 1.40 0.19
CA ASP A 207 -1.48 0.70 -0.97
C ASP A 207 -1.81 1.66 -2.10
N TYR A 208 -1.46 1.27 -3.32
CA TYR A 208 -1.78 2.08 -4.50
C TYR A 208 -3.24 1.98 -4.86
N VAL A 209 -3.86 3.13 -5.10
CA VAL A 209 -5.28 3.23 -5.48
C VAL A 209 -5.48 2.77 -6.91
N THR A 210 -6.43 1.86 -7.11
CA THR A 210 -6.92 1.49 -8.43
C THR A 210 -7.96 2.49 -8.95
N ARG A 211 -8.25 2.47 -10.26
CA ARG A 211 -9.28 3.33 -10.86
C ARG A 211 -10.67 2.99 -10.34
N GLY A 212 -10.94 1.73 -10.01
CA GLY A 212 -12.19 1.29 -9.38
C GLY A 212 -12.35 1.87 -7.98
N GLU A 213 -11.33 1.79 -7.14
CA GLU A 213 -11.33 2.40 -5.80
C GLU A 213 -11.45 3.92 -5.87
N MET A 214 -10.74 4.57 -6.82
CA MET A 214 -10.89 5.99 -7.08
C MET A 214 -12.34 6.37 -7.39
N ALA A 215 -13.03 5.59 -8.23
CA ALA A 215 -14.42 5.83 -8.53
C ALA A 215 -15.29 5.77 -7.26
N ALA A 216 -15.08 4.77 -6.40
CA ALA A 216 -15.80 4.65 -5.14
C ALA A 216 -15.57 5.85 -4.21
N PHE A 217 -14.32 6.28 -4.05
CA PHE A 217 -13.98 7.46 -3.25
C PHE A 217 -14.66 8.74 -3.76
N LEU A 218 -14.59 8.99 -5.08
CA LEU A 218 -15.19 10.18 -5.68
C LEU A 218 -16.70 10.17 -5.62
N VAL A 219 -17.33 9.01 -5.86
CA VAL A 219 -18.80 8.89 -5.79
C VAL A 219 -19.30 9.18 -4.38
N ARG A 220 -18.65 8.66 -3.35
CA ARG A 220 -19.00 8.93 -1.95
C ARG A 220 -18.71 10.39 -1.58
N GLY A 221 -17.51 10.89 -1.89
CA GLY A 221 -17.10 12.24 -1.55
C GLY A 221 -17.91 13.35 -2.23
N LEU A 222 -18.35 13.12 -3.46
CA LEU A 222 -19.17 14.06 -4.23
C LEU A 222 -20.68 13.81 -4.12
N GLY A 223 -21.09 12.73 -3.42
CA GLY A 223 -22.51 12.37 -3.27
C GLY A 223 -23.18 12.02 -4.61
N LEU A 224 -22.49 11.37 -5.55
CA LEU A 224 -23.02 11.08 -6.88
C LEU A 224 -24.07 9.97 -6.83
N THR A 225 -25.24 10.20 -7.43
CA THR A 225 -26.36 9.26 -7.43
C THR A 225 -26.87 8.88 -8.83
N GLY A 226 -26.43 9.58 -9.88
CA GLY A 226 -26.85 9.31 -11.26
C GLY A 226 -26.36 7.96 -11.79
N THR A 227 -27.14 7.27 -12.62
CA THR A 227 -26.80 5.94 -13.19
C THR A 227 -26.87 5.89 -14.71
N ALA A 228 -27.17 6.99 -15.39
CA ALA A 228 -27.28 7.04 -16.85
C ALA A 228 -25.93 7.44 -17.48
N GLY A 229 -24.91 6.62 -17.33
CA GLY A 229 -23.56 6.85 -17.84
C GLY A 229 -23.22 5.98 -19.05
N ILE A 230 -21.92 5.95 -19.37
CA ILE A 230 -21.34 5.03 -20.33
C ILE A 230 -21.27 3.66 -19.66
N ASP A 231 -21.75 2.64 -20.36
CA ASP A 231 -21.58 1.24 -19.99
C ASP A 231 -20.22 0.77 -20.54
N PHE A 232 -19.25 0.53 -19.66
CA PHE A 232 -17.93 0.08 -20.08
C PHE A 232 -17.89 -1.45 -20.15
N THR A 233 -17.13 -1.98 -21.11
CA THR A 233 -17.11 -3.43 -21.40
C THR A 233 -16.22 -4.24 -20.45
N ASP A 234 -15.52 -3.61 -19.52
CA ASP A 234 -14.52 -4.24 -18.66
C ASP A 234 -14.74 -3.99 -17.16
N ASP A 235 -15.89 -3.47 -16.80
CA ASP A 235 -16.29 -3.27 -15.38
C ASP A 235 -17.42 -4.20 -14.93
N ASP A 236 -17.99 -4.98 -15.87
CA ASP A 236 -18.98 -6.02 -15.58
C ASP A 236 -18.51 -6.97 -14.47
N GLY A 237 -19.28 -7.05 -13.40
CA GLY A 237 -18.97 -7.89 -12.23
C GLY A 237 -17.87 -7.35 -11.32
N SER A 238 -17.36 -6.15 -11.58
CA SER A 238 -16.50 -5.43 -10.63
C SER A 238 -17.32 -4.98 -9.42
N VAL A 239 -16.75 -5.07 -8.23
CA VAL A 239 -17.37 -4.51 -7.01
C VAL A 239 -17.54 -2.98 -7.11
N PHE A 240 -16.87 -2.33 -8.05
CA PHE A 240 -16.92 -0.90 -8.32
C PHE A 240 -17.82 -0.50 -9.48
N GLU A 241 -18.47 -1.46 -10.17
CA GLU A 241 -19.31 -1.21 -11.36
C GLU A 241 -20.29 -0.06 -11.13
N SER A 242 -21.09 -0.12 -10.08
CA SER A 242 -22.04 0.96 -9.75
C SER A 242 -21.38 2.33 -9.49
N ALA A 243 -20.16 2.35 -8.94
CA ALA A 243 -19.44 3.61 -8.75
C ALA A 243 -18.89 4.15 -10.06
N ILE A 244 -18.42 3.27 -10.94
CA ILE A 244 -17.92 3.61 -12.27
C ILE A 244 -19.03 4.23 -13.13
N GLU A 245 -20.22 3.61 -13.16
CA GLU A 245 -21.39 4.14 -13.85
C GLU A 245 -21.79 5.54 -13.37
N LYS A 246 -21.81 5.76 -12.05
CA LYS A 246 -22.12 7.08 -11.48
C LYS A 246 -21.09 8.13 -11.85
N LEU A 247 -19.81 7.74 -11.86
CA LEU A 247 -18.72 8.61 -12.26
C LEU A 247 -18.82 9.00 -13.75
N ALA A 248 -19.19 8.05 -14.61
CA ALA A 248 -19.44 8.27 -16.02
C ALA A 248 -20.68 9.15 -16.25
N ALA A 249 -21.77 8.90 -15.54
CA ALA A 249 -22.99 9.70 -15.59
C ALA A 249 -22.74 11.16 -15.21
N ALA A 250 -21.81 11.41 -14.27
CA ALA A 250 -21.39 12.75 -13.87
C ALA A 250 -20.41 13.41 -14.86
N GLY A 251 -20.00 12.72 -15.94
CA GLY A 251 -19.03 13.25 -16.90
C GLY A 251 -17.61 13.38 -16.37
N ILE A 252 -17.29 12.70 -15.25
CA ILE A 252 -15.97 12.77 -14.61
C ILE A 252 -14.97 11.85 -15.33
N THR A 253 -15.45 10.75 -15.90
CA THR A 253 -14.65 9.83 -16.71
C THR A 253 -15.20 9.65 -18.11
N GLU A 254 -14.29 9.42 -19.05
CA GLU A 254 -14.61 9.06 -20.45
C GLU A 254 -14.05 7.68 -20.79
N GLY A 255 -13.43 6.98 -19.81
CA GLY A 255 -12.78 5.70 -20.03
C GLY A 255 -11.26 5.77 -19.99
N CYS A 256 -10.62 4.66 -20.42
CA CYS A 256 -9.15 4.51 -20.37
C CYS A 256 -8.51 4.22 -21.74
N ASN A 257 -9.30 4.06 -22.81
CA ASN A 257 -8.83 3.64 -24.13
C ASN A 257 -9.29 4.57 -25.26
N PRO A 258 -8.88 5.87 -25.23
CA PRO A 258 -9.25 6.82 -26.30
C PRO A 258 -8.69 6.35 -27.66
N PRO A 259 -9.38 6.63 -28.79
CA PRO A 259 -10.64 7.38 -28.87
C PRO A 259 -11.91 6.52 -28.69
N ALA A 260 -11.77 5.21 -28.49
CA ALA A 260 -12.93 4.31 -28.42
C ALA A 260 -13.75 4.52 -27.14
N ASN A 261 -13.09 4.80 -26.01
CA ASN A 261 -13.69 5.07 -24.72
C ASN A 261 -14.73 4.01 -24.27
N THR A 262 -14.43 2.74 -24.56
CA THR A 262 -15.30 1.59 -24.25
C THR A 262 -14.88 0.84 -23.00
N ARG A 263 -13.76 1.22 -22.38
CA ARG A 263 -13.19 0.55 -21.23
C ARG A 263 -12.91 1.55 -20.12
N PHE A 264 -13.13 1.13 -18.87
CA PHE A 264 -12.79 1.89 -17.66
C PHE A 264 -11.43 1.51 -17.06
N CYS A 265 -10.98 0.28 -17.24
CA CYS A 265 -9.76 -0.30 -16.66
C CYS A 265 -9.77 -0.27 -15.11
N PRO A 266 -10.73 -0.94 -14.42
CA PRO A 266 -10.93 -0.82 -12.98
C PRO A 266 -9.68 -1.12 -12.15
N ASP A 267 -8.90 -2.13 -12.54
CA ASP A 267 -7.74 -2.63 -11.81
C ASP A 267 -6.43 -1.86 -12.10
N GLN A 268 -6.49 -0.88 -13.00
CA GLN A 268 -5.31 -0.06 -13.31
C GLN A 268 -5.05 0.94 -12.19
N TYR A 269 -3.80 1.03 -11.73
CA TYR A 269 -3.41 2.03 -10.74
C TYR A 269 -3.52 3.46 -11.28
N VAL A 270 -3.93 4.36 -10.41
CA VAL A 270 -4.07 5.78 -10.72
C VAL A 270 -2.74 6.48 -10.56
N THR A 271 -2.33 7.24 -11.61
CA THR A 271 -1.18 8.17 -11.51
C THR A 271 -1.65 9.53 -10.97
N ARG A 272 -0.71 10.32 -10.46
CA ARG A 272 -1.00 11.67 -9.93
C ARG A 272 -1.63 12.59 -10.97
N GLU A 273 -1.17 12.52 -12.23
CA GLU A 273 -1.78 13.31 -13.33
C GLU A 273 -3.22 12.84 -13.66
N THR A 274 -3.45 11.52 -13.64
CA THR A 274 -4.80 10.97 -13.84
C THR A 274 -5.72 11.38 -12.69
N MET A 275 -5.22 11.35 -11.45
CA MET A 275 -5.92 11.86 -10.29
C MET A 275 -6.31 13.32 -10.45
N ALA A 276 -5.38 14.18 -10.91
CA ALA A 276 -5.64 15.59 -11.13
C ALA A 276 -6.82 15.79 -12.10
N ALA A 277 -6.86 15.01 -13.19
CA ALA A 277 -7.95 15.08 -14.15
C ALA A 277 -9.30 14.69 -13.54
N PHE A 278 -9.36 13.64 -12.73
CA PHE A 278 -10.58 13.22 -12.04
C PHE A 278 -11.06 14.28 -11.03
N LEU A 279 -10.16 14.81 -10.21
CA LEU A 279 -10.51 15.81 -9.21
C LEU A 279 -10.96 17.13 -9.84
N VAL A 280 -10.26 17.60 -10.88
CA VAL A 280 -10.64 18.83 -11.59
C VAL A 280 -12.03 18.73 -12.17
N ARG A 281 -12.38 17.60 -12.81
CA ARG A 281 -13.72 17.36 -13.35
C ARG A 281 -14.75 17.20 -12.24
N GLY A 282 -14.47 16.41 -11.22
CA GLY A 282 -15.39 16.14 -10.13
C GLY A 282 -15.70 17.36 -9.28
N LEU A 283 -14.71 18.20 -9.01
CA LEU A 283 -14.84 19.43 -8.24
C LEU A 283 -15.25 20.65 -9.10
N GLY A 284 -15.32 20.48 -10.41
CA GLY A 284 -15.66 21.57 -11.34
C GLY A 284 -14.63 22.71 -11.34
N LEU A 285 -13.34 22.41 -11.16
CA LEU A 285 -12.30 23.43 -11.09
C LEU A 285 -12.02 24.03 -12.47
N THR A 286 -12.21 25.33 -12.59
CA THR A 286 -12.04 26.06 -13.87
C THR A 286 -10.87 27.05 -13.86
N GLN A 287 -10.45 27.52 -12.69
CA GLN A 287 -9.38 28.49 -12.56
C GLN A 287 -8.02 27.82 -12.79
N GLY A 288 -7.25 28.30 -13.75
CA GLY A 288 -5.85 27.94 -13.98
C GLY A 288 -4.90 28.99 -13.39
N GLY A 289 -3.60 28.79 -13.60
CA GLY A 289 -2.56 29.72 -13.13
C GLY A 289 -2.07 29.45 -11.71
N GLY A 290 -2.14 28.19 -11.29
CA GLY A 290 -1.49 27.70 -10.08
C GLY A 290 0.04 27.64 -10.21
N THR A 291 0.68 26.85 -9.37
CA THR A 291 2.13 26.59 -9.47
C THR A 291 2.45 25.90 -10.79
N ASP A 292 3.38 26.49 -11.53
CA ASP A 292 4.00 25.91 -12.71
C ASP A 292 5.07 24.91 -12.23
N PHE A 293 4.79 23.63 -12.34
CA PHE A 293 5.71 22.58 -11.91
C PHE A 293 6.71 22.26 -13.04
N VAL A 294 7.96 22.06 -12.69
CA VAL A 294 9.04 21.87 -13.70
C VAL A 294 9.02 20.51 -14.41
N ASP A 295 8.11 19.61 -14.02
CA ASP A 295 8.06 18.22 -14.50
C ASP A 295 6.70 17.81 -15.08
N ASP A 296 5.76 18.72 -15.27
CA ASP A 296 4.46 18.46 -15.88
C ASP A 296 4.35 18.97 -17.32
N ASP A 297 5.38 19.69 -17.79
CA ASP A 297 5.52 20.11 -19.20
C ASP A 297 5.35 18.91 -20.14
N GLY A 298 4.37 19.02 -21.04
CA GLY A 298 4.07 17.96 -22.01
C GLY A 298 3.20 16.82 -21.50
N SER A 299 2.75 16.84 -20.23
CA SER A 299 1.66 15.98 -19.77
C SER A 299 0.37 16.37 -20.46
N MET A 300 -0.41 15.38 -20.92
CA MET A 300 -1.75 15.64 -21.46
C MET A 300 -2.70 16.22 -20.39
N PHE A 301 -2.32 16.16 -19.12
CA PHE A 301 -3.08 16.65 -17.96
C PHE A 301 -2.48 17.91 -17.32
N GLU A 302 -1.49 18.55 -17.94
CA GLU A 302 -0.82 19.78 -17.45
C GLU A 302 -1.87 20.83 -16.99
N SER A 303 -2.85 21.15 -17.83
CA SER A 303 -3.91 22.08 -17.45
C SER A 303 -4.76 21.63 -16.24
N ALA A 304 -4.92 20.33 -16.02
CA ALA A 304 -5.60 19.82 -14.83
C ALA A 304 -4.71 19.95 -13.59
N ILE A 305 -3.42 19.70 -13.73
CA ILE A 305 -2.43 19.87 -12.66
C ILE A 305 -2.38 21.32 -12.18
N GLU A 306 -2.31 22.30 -13.12
CA GLU A 306 -2.34 23.71 -12.80
C GLU A 306 -3.62 24.16 -12.08
N LYS A 307 -4.79 23.66 -12.51
CA LYS A 307 -6.07 23.96 -11.85
C LYS A 307 -6.12 23.38 -10.44
N LEU A 308 -5.58 22.17 -10.25
CA LEU A 308 -5.52 21.53 -8.95
C LEU A 308 -4.60 22.31 -8.00
N ALA A 309 -3.47 22.83 -8.52
CA ALA A 309 -2.55 23.69 -7.77
C ALA A 309 -3.19 25.04 -7.43
N ALA A 310 -3.86 25.68 -8.41
CA ALA A 310 -4.57 26.95 -8.19
C ALA A 310 -5.68 26.84 -7.12
N ALA A 311 -6.32 25.68 -7.01
CA ALA A 311 -7.31 25.39 -5.98
C ALA A 311 -6.69 25.02 -4.62
N GLY A 312 -5.34 24.94 -4.50
CA GLY A 312 -4.67 24.57 -3.25
C GLY A 312 -4.79 23.09 -2.88
N VAL A 313 -5.30 22.25 -3.78
CA VAL A 313 -5.49 20.82 -3.53
C VAL A 313 -4.16 20.08 -3.55
N THR A 314 -3.22 20.52 -4.38
CA THR A 314 -1.84 20.00 -4.40
C THR A 314 -0.81 21.08 -4.05
N GLN A 315 0.29 20.65 -3.43
CA GLN A 315 1.46 21.47 -3.16
C GLN A 315 2.72 20.92 -3.84
N GLY A 316 2.57 19.90 -4.68
CA GLY A 316 3.69 19.21 -5.30
C GLY A 316 4.03 17.88 -4.64
N CYS A 317 5.20 17.31 -5.00
CA CYS A 317 5.65 15.98 -4.53
C CYS A 317 7.04 15.98 -3.88
N ASN A 318 7.74 17.12 -3.83
CA ASN A 318 9.12 17.20 -3.37
C ASN A 318 9.32 18.29 -2.31
N PRO A 319 8.73 18.15 -1.10
CA PRO A 319 8.93 19.12 -0.03
C PRO A 319 10.40 19.18 0.41
N PRO A 320 10.91 20.34 0.85
CA PRO A 320 10.19 21.60 1.02
C PRO A 320 10.14 22.48 -0.24
N THR A 321 10.77 22.07 -1.35
CA THR A 321 10.89 22.88 -2.56
C THR A 321 9.56 23.01 -3.30
N ASN A 322 8.78 21.93 -3.35
CA ASN A 322 7.43 21.86 -3.94
C ASN A 322 7.32 22.42 -5.37
N ASN A 323 8.36 22.22 -6.19
CA ASN A 323 8.39 22.65 -7.59
C ASN A 323 8.16 21.51 -8.59
N ARG A 324 7.82 20.30 -8.11
CA ARG A 324 7.52 19.15 -8.95
C ARG A 324 6.15 18.58 -8.58
N PHE A 325 5.44 18.11 -9.60
CA PHE A 325 4.16 17.42 -9.43
C PHE A 325 4.28 15.90 -9.42
N CYS A 326 5.31 15.35 -10.06
CA CYS A 326 5.54 13.91 -10.25
C CYS A 326 4.36 13.23 -10.98
N PRO A 327 4.02 13.63 -12.23
CA PRO A 327 2.79 13.21 -12.91
C PRO A 327 2.62 11.70 -13.02
N GLY A 328 3.69 10.98 -13.30
CA GLY A 328 3.69 9.54 -13.52
C GLY A 328 3.69 8.67 -12.26
N ASP A 329 3.87 9.27 -11.08
CA ASP A 329 3.90 8.52 -9.83
C ASP A 329 2.50 7.99 -9.49
N ARG A 330 2.45 6.76 -8.96
CA ARG A 330 1.19 6.18 -8.48
C ARG A 330 0.74 6.86 -7.19
N VAL A 331 -0.56 6.95 -7.01
CA VAL A 331 -1.17 7.53 -5.83
C VAL A 331 -1.41 6.44 -4.80
N THR A 332 -0.93 6.66 -3.57
CA THR A 332 -1.28 5.82 -2.42
C THR A 332 -2.64 6.21 -1.85
N ARG A 333 -3.24 5.33 -1.03
CA ARG A 333 -4.53 5.60 -0.39
C ARG A 333 -4.46 6.79 0.56
N GLU A 334 -3.36 6.96 1.30
CA GLU A 334 -3.13 8.14 2.16
C GLU A 334 -3.00 9.45 1.36
N MET A 335 -2.29 9.42 0.22
CA MET A 335 -2.23 10.57 -0.68
C MET A 335 -3.61 10.92 -1.23
N MET A 336 -4.40 9.90 -1.60
CA MET A 336 -5.79 10.08 -2.03
C MET A 336 -6.60 10.77 -0.94
N ALA A 337 -6.47 10.35 0.32
CA ALA A 337 -7.15 10.97 1.44
C ALA A 337 -6.83 12.47 1.53
N ALA A 338 -5.55 12.82 1.48
CA ALA A 338 -5.12 14.22 1.52
C ALA A 338 -5.66 15.06 0.36
N PHE A 339 -5.70 14.51 -0.85
CA PHE A 339 -6.28 15.19 -2.01
C PHE A 339 -7.78 15.41 -1.87
N LEU A 340 -8.51 14.40 -1.41
CA LEU A 340 -9.96 14.49 -1.24
C LEU A 340 -10.36 15.48 -0.13
N VAL A 341 -9.70 15.41 1.03
CA VAL A 341 -9.99 16.33 2.14
C VAL A 341 -9.77 17.78 1.70
N ARG A 342 -8.64 18.07 1.06
CA ARG A 342 -8.37 19.43 0.54
C ARG A 342 -9.34 19.85 -0.56
N GLY A 343 -9.64 18.92 -1.48
CA GLY A 343 -10.52 19.21 -2.61
C GLY A 343 -11.99 19.40 -2.24
N LEU A 344 -12.46 18.66 -1.25
CA LEU A 344 -13.84 18.74 -0.74
C LEU A 344 -14.00 19.81 0.34
N GLY A 345 -12.89 20.33 0.90
CA GLY A 345 -12.91 21.32 1.97
C GLY A 345 -13.40 20.77 3.32
N LEU A 346 -13.03 19.52 3.62
CA LEU A 346 -13.39 18.82 4.85
C LEU A 346 -12.46 19.19 6.00
#